data_c863df87d406dbf9b5344d77a1b0ed95
#
_entry.id   c863df87d406dbf9b5344d77a1b0ed95
#
_cell.length_a   1.000
_cell.length_b   1.000
_cell.length_c   1.000
_cell.angle_alpha   90.00
_cell.angle_beta   90.00
_cell.angle_gamma   90.00
#
_symmetry.space_group_name_H-M   'P 1'
#
loop_
_entity.id
_entity.type
_entity.pdbx_description
1 polymer ?
#
loop_
_entity_poly.entity_id
_entity_poly.type
_entity_poly.pdbx_seq_one_letter_code
_entity_poly.pdbx_strand_id
1 'polypeptide(L)'
;MMLSDVMEDYLKAIYQLQRGTDDRIKTSEIAEELDVTSPTVTSMLDKLEERGLVDREKYRGVTLTDEGETVALEVVRHHRLLEAYLTEHLDYDWSEVHAEADRLEHHISEDFEARVADALGEPDVDPHGSPIPSADLEPPERPDGESIAEFEEGDTVVVEEVADRDPEILSYLADHGVEPGVELEILEVAPFGMVTARSSDADEPVSLPDRVAHHVRVARPPELEQ
;
A
#
# COMPACT_ATOMS: atom_id res chain seq x y z
N MET A 1 3.77 -24.00 -15.21
CA MET A 1 3.40 -23.06 -16.32
C MET A 1 3.51 -21.67 -15.70
N MET A 2 4.35 -20.81 -16.22
CA MET A 2 4.58 -19.47 -15.70
C MET A 2 3.26 -18.68 -15.70
N LEU A 3 3.00 -17.92 -14.68
CA LEU A 3 1.88 -16.95 -14.63
C LEU A 3 2.18 -15.82 -15.63
N SER A 4 1.18 -15.10 -16.04
CA SER A 4 1.37 -13.86 -16.80
C SER A 4 1.33 -12.69 -15.82
N ASP A 5 2.03 -11.61 -16.15
CA ASP A 5 2.04 -10.36 -15.38
C ASP A 5 0.61 -9.94 -14.96
N VAL A 6 -0.33 -9.96 -15.91
CA VAL A 6 -1.75 -9.65 -15.63
C VAL A 6 -2.39 -10.59 -14.60
N MET A 7 -1.99 -11.85 -14.51
CA MET A 7 -2.51 -12.76 -13.47
C MET A 7 -1.95 -12.40 -12.09
N GLU A 8 -0.69 -12.03 -12.07
CA GLU A 8 0.01 -11.57 -10.87
C GLU A 8 -0.59 -10.26 -10.36
N ASP A 9 -0.90 -9.29 -11.26
CA ASP A 9 -1.61 -8.05 -10.90
C ASP A 9 -2.96 -8.34 -10.23
N TYR A 10 -3.72 -9.32 -10.74
CA TYR A 10 -5.00 -9.68 -10.13
C TYR A 10 -4.82 -10.30 -8.74
N LEU A 11 -3.79 -11.13 -8.53
CA LEU A 11 -3.51 -11.71 -7.21
C LEU A 11 -3.05 -10.63 -6.24
N LYS A 12 -2.17 -9.72 -6.68
CA LYS A 12 -1.75 -8.52 -5.91
C LYS A 12 -2.95 -7.68 -5.50
N ALA A 13 -3.85 -7.35 -6.43
CA ALA A 13 -5.04 -6.55 -6.17
C ALA A 13 -6.00 -7.23 -5.17
N ILE A 14 -6.25 -8.55 -5.32
CA ILE A 14 -7.09 -9.30 -4.39
C ILE A 14 -6.45 -9.30 -2.99
N TYR A 15 -5.14 -9.54 -2.88
CA TYR A 15 -4.41 -9.50 -1.61
C TYR A 15 -4.55 -8.13 -0.94
N GLN A 16 -4.34 -7.04 -1.68
CA GLN A 16 -4.46 -5.69 -1.16
C GLN A 16 -5.88 -5.36 -0.68
N LEU A 17 -6.91 -5.77 -1.42
CA LEU A 17 -8.31 -5.59 -1.04
C LEU A 17 -8.72 -6.46 0.16
N GLN A 18 -8.11 -7.65 0.33
CA GLN A 18 -8.32 -8.50 1.50
C GLN A 18 -7.65 -7.95 2.78
N ARG A 19 -6.65 -7.07 2.65
CA ARG A 19 -6.05 -6.42 3.81
C ARG A 19 -7.10 -5.63 4.58
N GLY A 20 -7.44 -6.09 5.79
CA GLY A 20 -8.39 -5.43 6.68
C GLY A 20 -9.78 -6.04 6.74
N THR A 21 -10.04 -7.09 6.00
CA THR A 21 -11.30 -7.80 6.07
C THR A 21 -11.11 -9.31 5.93
N ASP A 22 -11.90 -10.06 6.66
CA ASP A 22 -12.05 -11.52 6.47
C ASP A 22 -13.11 -11.83 5.39
N ASP A 23 -13.69 -10.80 4.79
CA ASP A 23 -14.73 -10.94 3.79
C ASP A 23 -14.13 -11.29 2.41
N ARG A 24 -14.95 -11.98 1.60
CA ARG A 24 -14.62 -12.23 0.20
C ARG A 24 -14.76 -10.96 -0.62
N ILE A 25 -13.81 -10.72 -1.51
CA ILE A 25 -13.76 -9.53 -2.37
C ILE A 25 -14.72 -9.69 -3.54
N LYS A 26 -15.55 -8.67 -3.78
CA LYS A 26 -16.50 -8.69 -4.90
C LYS A 26 -15.79 -8.39 -6.23
N THR A 27 -16.33 -8.98 -7.30
CA THR A 27 -15.85 -8.71 -8.68
C THR A 27 -15.86 -7.22 -9.04
N SER A 28 -16.79 -6.43 -8.46
CA SER A 28 -16.86 -4.99 -8.69
C SER A 28 -15.73 -4.21 -8.02
N GLU A 29 -15.27 -4.66 -6.85
CA GLU A 29 -14.16 -4.05 -6.12
C GLU A 29 -12.85 -4.27 -6.88
N ILE A 30 -12.63 -5.49 -7.40
CA ILE A 30 -11.47 -5.79 -8.25
C ILE A 30 -11.53 -5.02 -9.57
N ALA A 31 -12.72 -4.83 -10.15
CA ALA A 31 -12.91 -4.10 -11.38
C ALA A 31 -12.58 -2.60 -11.22
N GLU A 32 -12.95 -2.02 -10.09
CA GLU A 32 -12.62 -0.65 -9.71
C GLU A 32 -11.12 -0.49 -9.44
N GLU A 33 -10.55 -1.42 -8.69
CA GLU A 33 -9.14 -1.46 -8.33
C GLU A 33 -8.19 -1.47 -9.54
N LEU A 34 -8.52 -2.31 -10.54
CA LEU A 34 -7.69 -2.50 -11.73
C LEU A 34 -8.13 -1.66 -12.95
N ASP A 35 -9.11 -0.75 -12.78
CA ASP A 35 -9.71 0.05 -13.86
C ASP A 35 -10.13 -0.80 -15.08
N VAL A 36 -10.79 -1.95 -14.82
CA VAL A 36 -11.26 -2.87 -15.85
C VAL A 36 -12.75 -3.17 -15.70
N THR A 37 -13.34 -3.85 -16.70
CA THR A 37 -14.75 -4.21 -16.61
C THR A 37 -14.99 -5.47 -15.79
N SER A 38 -16.13 -5.58 -15.07
CA SER A 38 -16.50 -6.78 -14.34
C SER A 38 -16.52 -8.08 -15.18
N PRO A 39 -16.91 -8.09 -16.46
CA PRO A 39 -16.75 -9.27 -17.32
C PRO A 39 -15.30 -9.68 -17.52
N THR A 40 -14.37 -8.71 -17.64
CA THR A 40 -12.93 -8.97 -17.74
C THR A 40 -12.41 -9.64 -16.48
N VAL A 41 -12.80 -9.10 -15.30
CA VAL A 41 -12.48 -9.70 -13.99
C VAL A 41 -13.01 -11.14 -13.91
N THR A 42 -14.28 -11.35 -14.25
CA THR A 42 -14.88 -12.69 -14.21
C THR A 42 -14.10 -13.70 -15.04
N SER A 43 -13.70 -13.32 -16.27
CA SER A 43 -12.92 -14.18 -17.15
C SER A 43 -11.50 -14.48 -16.61
N MET A 44 -10.90 -13.54 -15.88
CA MET A 44 -9.60 -13.76 -15.24
C MET A 44 -9.73 -14.64 -14.00
N LEU A 45 -10.73 -14.38 -13.17
CA LEU A 45 -11.00 -15.21 -12.00
C LEU A 45 -11.28 -16.67 -12.38
N ASP A 46 -11.96 -16.95 -13.51
CA ASP A 46 -12.15 -18.31 -14.01
C ASP A 46 -10.80 -19.01 -14.26
N LYS A 47 -9.84 -18.30 -14.85
CA LYS A 47 -8.49 -18.83 -15.10
C LYS A 47 -7.66 -19.03 -13.85
N LEU A 48 -7.79 -18.12 -12.88
CA LEU A 48 -7.09 -18.22 -11.58
C LEU A 48 -7.66 -19.38 -10.75
N GLU A 49 -8.98 -19.56 -10.75
CA GLU A 49 -9.66 -20.68 -10.08
C GLU A 49 -9.27 -22.03 -10.70
N GLU A 50 -9.22 -22.13 -12.05
CA GLU A 50 -8.71 -23.32 -12.76
C GLU A 50 -7.27 -23.69 -12.39
N ARG A 51 -6.49 -22.71 -11.94
CA ARG A 51 -5.10 -22.90 -11.46
C ARG A 51 -5.00 -23.13 -9.95
N GLY A 52 -6.10 -23.05 -9.23
CA GLY A 52 -6.15 -23.22 -7.78
C GLY A 52 -5.60 -22.04 -6.98
N LEU A 53 -5.48 -20.85 -7.59
CA LEU A 53 -4.92 -19.65 -6.95
C LEU A 53 -5.97 -18.81 -6.21
N VAL A 54 -7.25 -18.99 -6.56
CA VAL A 54 -8.37 -18.33 -5.89
C VAL A 54 -9.47 -19.31 -5.61
N ASP A 55 -10.25 -19.06 -4.54
CA ASP A 55 -11.49 -19.77 -4.20
C ASP A 55 -12.67 -18.82 -4.39
N ARG A 56 -13.61 -19.21 -5.27
CA ARG A 56 -14.79 -18.41 -5.60
C ARG A 56 -16.05 -18.99 -5.03
N GLU A 57 -16.85 -18.13 -4.45
CA GLU A 57 -18.20 -18.48 -4.03
C GLU A 57 -19.22 -17.65 -4.79
N LYS A 58 -20.12 -18.35 -5.50
CA LYS A 58 -21.12 -17.69 -6.35
C LYS A 58 -21.93 -16.66 -5.56
N TYR A 59 -21.98 -15.42 -6.04
CA TYR A 59 -22.64 -14.27 -5.43
C TYR A 59 -22.00 -13.75 -4.12
N ARG A 60 -20.95 -14.34 -3.62
CA ARG A 60 -20.28 -13.90 -2.40
C ARG A 60 -18.91 -13.28 -2.64
N GLY A 61 -18.27 -13.60 -3.76
CA GLY A 61 -16.97 -13.05 -4.13
C GLY A 61 -15.85 -14.09 -4.21
N VAL A 62 -14.64 -13.64 -4.09
CA VAL A 62 -13.40 -14.41 -4.23
C VAL A 62 -12.47 -14.15 -3.04
N THR A 63 -11.66 -15.15 -2.71
CA THR A 63 -10.53 -15.03 -1.79
C THR A 63 -9.32 -15.76 -2.40
N LEU A 64 -8.12 -15.41 -2.00
CA LEU A 64 -6.92 -16.15 -2.36
C LEU A 64 -6.90 -17.53 -1.71
N THR A 65 -6.26 -18.50 -2.34
CA THR A 65 -5.79 -19.73 -1.70
C THR A 65 -4.42 -19.48 -1.09
N ASP A 66 -3.88 -20.43 -0.31
CA ASP A 66 -2.53 -20.33 0.25
C ASP A 66 -1.48 -20.16 -0.88
N GLU A 67 -1.66 -20.87 -2.01
CA GLU A 67 -0.80 -20.74 -3.18
C GLU A 67 -0.96 -19.38 -3.87
N GLY A 68 -2.20 -18.88 -3.95
CA GLY A 68 -2.49 -17.56 -4.52
C GLY A 68 -1.92 -16.42 -3.67
N GLU A 69 -2.00 -16.55 -2.35
CA GLU A 69 -1.43 -15.59 -1.40
C GLU A 69 0.09 -15.57 -1.49
N THR A 70 0.74 -16.73 -1.58
CA THR A 70 2.20 -16.81 -1.78
C THR A 70 2.65 -16.05 -3.01
N VAL A 71 1.98 -16.23 -4.16
CA VAL A 71 2.30 -15.48 -5.38
C VAL A 71 2.05 -13.98 -5.21
N ALA A 72 0.94 -13.60 -4.58
CA ALA A 72 0.64 -12.19 -4.34
C ALA A 72 1.70 -11.52 -3.44
N LEU A 73 2.14 -12.21 -2.39
CA LEU A 73 3.17 -11.74 -1.47
C LEU A 73 4.53 -11.58 -2.16
N GLU A 74 4.90 -12.49 -3.08
CA GLU A 74 6.11 -12.37 -3.88
C GLU A 74 6.09 -11.08 -4.72
N VAL A 75 5.00 -10.84 -5.45
CA VAL A 75 4.85 -9.63 -6.27
C VAL A 75 4.86 -8.36 -5.40
N VAL A 76 4.14 -8.37 -4.28
CA VAL A 76 4.13 -7.24 -3.33
C VAL A 76 5.53 -6.96 -2.77
N ARG A 77 6.30 -8.01 -2.44
CA ARG A 77 7.67 -7.87 -1.96
C ARG A 77 8.58 -7.28 -3.03
N HIS A 78 8.51 -7.80 -4.27
CA HIS A 78 9.24 -7.25 -5.41
C HIS A 78 8.94 -5.76 -5.60
N HIS A 79 7.66 -5.39 -5.63
CA HIS A 79 7.21 -4.02 -5.80
C HIS A 79 7.84 -3.09 -4.76
N ARG A 80 7.65 -3.38 -3.47
CA ARG A 80 8.10 -2.52 -2.36
C ARG A 80 9.61 -2.41 -2.25
N LEU A 81 10.33 -3.51 -2.48
CA LEU A 81 11.78 -3.48 -2.55
C LEU A 81 12.29 -2.64 -3.73
N LEU A 82 11.61 -2.70 -4.88
CA LEU A 82 11.93 -1.86 -6.04
C LEU A 82 11.67 -0.37 -5.73
N GLU A 83 10.53 -0.03 -5.14
CA GLU A 83 10.25 1.35 -4.73
C GLU A 83 11.32 1.88 -3.80
N ALA A 84 11.70 1.13 -2.77
CA ALA A 84 12.74 1.51 -1.83
C ALA A 84 14.09 1.69 -2.53
N TYR A 85 14.48 0.76 -3.40
CA TYR A 85 15.76 0.82 -4.11
C TYR A 85 15.83 1.96 -5.12
N LEU A 86 14.77 2.17 -5.88
CA LEU A 86 14.68 3.23 -6.88
C LEU A 86 14.74 4.61 -6.22
N THR A 87 14.08 4.78 -5.09
CA THR A 87 14.06 6.04 -4.35
C THR A 87 15.40 6.29 -3.66
N GLU A 88 15.97 5.30 -2.94
CA GLU A 88 17.18 5.50 -2.13
C GLU A 88 18.47 5.59 -2.98
N HIS A 89 18.54 4.81 -4.07
CA HIS A 89 19.78 4.64 -4.83
C HIS A 89 19.77 5.23 -6.23
N LEU A 90 18.61 5.52 -6.79
CA LEU A 90 18.48 6.01 -8.17
C LEU A 90 17.79 7.37 -8.28
N ASP A 91 17.55 8.05 -7.15
CA ASP A 91 16.96 9.39 -7.07
C ASP A 91 15.58 9.50 -7.76
N TYR A 92 14.78 8.41 -7.78
CA TYR A 92 13.40 8.50 -8.23
C TYR A 92 12.57 9.32 -7.24
N ASP A 93 11.68 10.14 -7.77
CA ASP A 93 10.77 10.91 -6.95
C ASP A 93 9.80 9.99 -6.21
N TRP A 94 9.60 10.25 -4.92
CA TRP A 94 8.73 9.50 -4.05
C TRP A 94 7.28 9.39 -4.56
N SER A 95 6.79 10.42 -5.24
CA SER A 95 5.44 10.46 -5.81
C SER A 95 5.29 9.73 -7.16
N GLU A 96 6.41 9.40 -7.83
CA GLU A 96 6.40 8.80 -9.17
C GLU A 96 6.94 7.37 -9.21
N VAL A 97 7.63 6.91 -8.16
CA VAL A 97 8.35 5.63 -8.11
C VAL A 97 7.45 4.41 -8.30
N HIS A 98 6.20 4.48 -7.83
CA HIS A 98 5.20 3.41 -7.93
C HIS A 98 5.02 2.91 -9.37
N ALA A 99 4.85 3.82 -10.31
CA ALA A 99 4.63 3.44 -11.72
C ALA A 99 5.84 2.76 -12.38
N GLU A 100 7.05 2.98 -11.88
CA GLU A 100 8.24 2.27 -12.37
C GLU A 100 8.39 0.91 -11.70
N ALA A 101 8.09 0.79 -10.41
CA ALA A 101 8.07 -0.47 -9.69
C ALA A 101 7.07 -1.46 -10.31
N ASP A 102 5.85 -1.01 -10.65
CA ASP A 102 4.84 -1.82 -11.35
C ASP A 102 5.32 -2.41 -12.67
N ARG A 103 6.19 -1.72 -13.40
CA ARG A 103 6.73 -2.22 -14.67
C ARG A 103 7.83 -3.26 -14.48
N LEU A 104 8.50 -3.25 -13.35
CA LEU A 104 9.67 -4.08 -13.09
C LEU A 104 9.36 -5.31 -12.25
N GLU A 105 8.36 -5.27 -11.39
CA GLU A 105 8.07 -6.28 -10.35
C GLU A 105 7.92 -7.71 -10.88
N HIS A 106 7.40 -7.87 -12.11
CA HIS A 106 7.20 -9.17 -12.75
C HIS A 106 8.46 -9.72 -13.45
N HIS A 107 9.54 -8.95 -13.52
CA HIS A 107 10.69 -9.25 -14.37
C HIS A 107 12.00 -9.40 -13.62
N ILE A 108 12.00 -9.25 -12.30
CA ILE A 108 13.18 -9.49 -11.47
C ILE A 108 13.27 -10.97 -11.09
N SER A 109 14.49 -11.42 -10.80
CA SER A 109 14.74 -12.78 -10.32
C SER A 109 14.95 -12.78 -8.81
N GLU A 110 14.73 -13.91 -8.15
CA GLU A 110 15.01 -14.11 -6.71
C GLU A 110 16.45 -13.68 -6.32
N ASP A 111 17.48 -13.95 -7.19
CA ASP A 111 18.86 -13.52 -6.93
C ASP A 111 19.01 -11.98 -6.99
N PHE A 112 18.27 -11.33 -7.88
CA PHE A 112 18.25 -9.86 -7.95
C PHE A 112 17.51 -9.26 -6.74
N GLU A 113 16.34 -9.78 -6.42
CA GLU A 113 15.54 -9.37 -5.24
C GLU A 113 16.38 -9.46 -3.95
N ALA A 114 17.01 -10.63 -3.70
CA ALA A 114 17.85 -10.82 -2.52
C ALA A 114 19.00 -9.81 -2.44
N ARG A 115 19.61 -9.44 -3.58
CA ARG A 115 20.67 -8.42 -3.62
C ARG A 115 20.15 -7.01 -3.39
N VAL A 116 18.95 -6.70 -3.85
CA VAL A 116 18.28 -5.44 -3.59
C VAL A 116 17.96 -5.32 -2.09
N ALA A 117 17.39 -6.35 -1.48
CA ALA A 117 17.10 -6.38 -0.05
C ALA A 117 18.38 -6.22 0.80
N ASP A 118 19.47 -6.94 0.45
CA ASP A 118 20.79 -6.81 1.13
C ASP A 118 21.37 -5.40 0.96
N ALA A 119 21.27 -4.81 -0.22
CA ALA A 119 21.77 -3.45 -0.49
C ALA A 119 21.04 -2.37 0.31
N LEU A 120 19.75 -2.57 0.57
CA LEU A 120 18.89 -1.70 1.39
C LEU A 120 19.03 -1.98 2.90
N GLY A 121 19.74 -3.04 3.30
CA GLY A 121 19.87 -3.45 4.69
C GLY A 121 18.64 -4.14 5.27
N GLU A 122 17.89 -4.88 4.45
CA GLU A 122 16.67 -5.60 4.80
C GLU A 122 15.58 -4.66 5.38
N PRO A 123 15.02 -3.76 4.59
CA PRO A 123 14.05 -2.79 5.07
C PRO A 123 12.73 -3.45 5.47
N ASP A 124 12.12 -2.96 6.54
CA ASP A 124 10.82 -3.43 7.01
C ASP A 124 9.64 -2.79 6.26
N VAL A 125 9.85 -1.59 5.71
CA VAL A 125 8.83 -0.79 5.00
C VAL A 125 9.40 -0.19 3.72
N ASP A 126 8.52 0.10 2.77
CA ASP A 126 8.83 0.86 1.56
C ASP A 126 8.82 2.39 1.82
N PRO A 127 9.11 3.23 0.81
CA PRO A 127 9.14 4.69 0.99
C PRO A 127 7.79 5.30 1.42
N HIS A 128 6.68 4.62 1.17
CA HIS A 128 5.35 5.05 1.54
C HIS A 128 4.89 4.54 2.91
N GLY A 129 5.75 3.77 3.60
CA GLY A 129 5.47 3.18 4.92
C GLY A 129 4.75 1.84 4.86
N SER A 130 4.52 1.28 3.67
CA SER A 130 3.86 -0.02 3.54
C SER A 130 4.81 -1.16 3.92
N PRO A 131 4.40 -2.10 4.82
CA PRO A 131 5.28 -3.16 5.31
C PRO A 131 5.69 -4.15 4.23
N ILE A 132 6.99 -4.42 4.08
CA ILE A 132 7.54 -5.36 3.10
C ILE A 132 7.37 -6.80 3.58
N PRO A 133 6.76 -7.72 2.80
CA PRO A 133 6.73 -9.14 3.15
C PRO A 133 8.14 -9.70 3.38
N SER A 134 8.29 -10.65 4.31
CA SER A 134 9.58 -11.30 4.57
C SER A 134 10.09 -12.11 3.37
N ALA A 135 11.37 -12.51 3.38
CA ALA A 135 11.93 -13.39 2.36
C ALA A 135 11.27 -14.79 2.34
N ASP A 136 10.67 -15.22 3.45
CA ASP A 136 9.90 -16.46 3.53
C ASP A 136 8.42 -16.26 3.08
N LEU A 137 8.08 -15.08 2.53
CA LEU A 137 6.75 -14.68 2.07
C LEU A 137 5.68 -14.80 3.17
N GLU A 138 6.05 -14.51 4.41
CA GLU A 138 5.09 -14.36 5.48
C GLU A 138 4.36 -13.02 5.35
N PRO A 139 3.02 -12.98 5.51
CA PRO A 139 2.27 -11.74 5.49
C PRO A 139 2.80 -10.78 6.58
N PRO A 140 3.14 -9.54 6.23
CA PRO A 140 3.63 -8.60 7.22
C PRO A 140 2.53 -8.21 8.20
N GLU A 141 2.92 -7.94 9.45
CA GLU A 141 2.03 -7.34 10.42
C GLU A 141 1.53 -5.98 9.91
N ARG A 142 0.28 -5.69 10.17
CA ARG A 142 -0.28 -4.39 9.78
C ARG A 142 0.21 -3.32 10.74
N PRO A 143 0.52 -2.12 10.22
CA PRO A 143 0.58 -0.95 11.08
C PRO A 143 -0.75 -0.80 11.82
N ASP A 144 -0.71 -0.54 13.10
CA ASP A 144 -1.89 -0.28 13.94
C ASP A 144 -2.54 1.08 13.61
N GLY A 145 -1.98 1.82 12.64
CA GLY A 145 -2.40 3.16 12.24
C GLY A 145 -3.85 3.23 11.78
N GLU A 146 -4.54 4.26 12.26
CA GLU A 146 -5.89 4.63 11.83
C GLU A 146 -5.81 5.78 10.82
N SER A 147 -6.88 6.05 10.08
CA SER A 147 -6.92 7.24 9.22
C SER A 147 -6.76 8.51 10.07
N ILE A 148 -5.97 9.48 9.59
CA ILE A 148 -5.83 10.77 10.28
C ILE A 148 -7.19 11.47 10.47
N ALA A 149 -8.19 11.13 9.65
CA ALA A 149 -9.56 11.66 9.78
C ALA A 149 -10.30 11.17 11.03
N GLU A 150 -9.79 10.14 11.73
CA GLU A 150 -10.40 9.57 12.94
C GLU A 150 -9.87 10.21 14.24
N PHE A 151 -8.91 11.11 14.13
CA PHE A 151 -8.31 11.83 15.27
C PHE A 151 -8.97 13.18 15.51
N GLU A 152 -8.72 13.76 16.68
CA GLU A 152 -9.36 15.01 17.14
C GLU A 152 -8.36 16.17 17.19
N GLU A 153 -8.90 17.40 17.22
CA GLU A 153 -8.11 18.63 17.42
C GLU A 153 -7.27 18.55 18.72
N GLY A 154 -5.98 18.80 18.60
CA GLY A 154 -5.01 18.73 19.68
C GLY A 154 -4.30 17.39 19.82
N ASP A 155 -4.70 16.37 19.05
CA ASP A 155 -3.94 15.12 18.99
C ASP A 155 -2.59 15.34 18.28
N THR A 156 -1.58 14.62 18.77
CA THR A 156 -0.28 14.49 18.09
C THR A 156 -0.18 13.06 17.56
N VAL A 157 0.20 12.92 16.30
CA VAL A 157 0.26 11.63 15.60
C VAL A 157 1.53 11.53 14.78
N VAL A 158 1.97 10.30 14.46
CA VAL A 158 3.07 10.03 13.55
C VAL A 158 2.50 9.38 12.30
N VAL A 159 2.90 9.84 11.13
CA VAL A 159 2.52 9.21 9.85
C VAL A 159 3.19 7.85 9.76
N GLU A 160 2.41 6.80 9.61
CA GLU A 160 2.92 5.42 9.44
C GLU A 160 2.93 5.00 7.98
N GLU A 161 1.84 5.24 7.27
CA GLU A 161 1.67 4.80 5.89
C GLU A 161 0.87 5.85 5.09
N VAL A 162 1.26 6.03 3.84
CA VAL A 162 0.51 6.83 2.87
C VAL A 162 0.15 5.93 1.68
N ALA A 163 -1.12 5.93 1.27
CA ALA A 163 -1.52 5.14 0.10
C ALA A 163 -0.86 5.66 -1.19
N ASP A 164 -0.20 4.80 -1.92
CA ASP A 164 0.72 5.06 -3.03
C ASP A 164 0.10 5.12 -4.43
N ARG A 165 -1.23 5.06 -4.53
CA ARG A 165 -1.96 4.87 -5.80
C ARG A 165 -2.28 6.13 -6.60
N ASP A 166 -2.32 7.28 -5.96
CA ASP A 166 -2.67 8.56 -6.60
C ASP A 166 -1.46 9.51 -6.58
N PRO A 167 -0.72 9.63 -7.70
CA PRO A 167 0.48 10.48 -7.76
C PRO A 167 0.19 11.96 -7.45
N GLU A 168 -1.04 12.45 -7.70
CA GLU A 168 -1.41 13.83 -7.38
C GLU A 168 -1.53 14.00 -5.85
N ILE A 169 -2.07 13.00 -5.16
CA ILE A 169 -2.15 12.99 -3.69
C ILE A 169 -0.74 12.87 -3.09
N LEU A 170 0.08 11.94 -3.60
CA LEU A 170 1.46 11.77 -3.14
C LEU A 170 2.29 13.04 -3.31
N SER A 171 2.23 13.67 -4.49
CA SER A 171 2.92 14.92 -4.76
C SER A 171 2.43 16.05 -3.82
N TYR A 172 1.12 16.13 -3.57
CA TYR A 172 0.56 17.09 -2.63
C TYR A 172 1.08 16.89 -1.20
N LEU A 173 1.14 15.63 -0.75
CA LEU A 173 1.63 15.29 0.60
C LEU A 173 3.13 15.57 0.74
N ALA A 174 3.93 15.20 -0.27
CA ALA A 174 5.37 15.48 -0.32
C ALA A 174 5.66 16.99 -0.27
N ASP A 175 4.96 17.79 -1.07
CA ASP A 175 5.10 19.26 -1.11
C ASP A 175 4.82 19.91 0.24
N HIS A 176 4.07 19.24 1.12
CA HIS A 176 3.69 19.73 2.45
C HIS A 176 4.39 18.99 3.60
N GLY A 177 5.37 18.12 3.30
CA GLY A 177 6.14 17.39 4.29
C GLY A 177 5.30 16.38 5.10
N VAL A 178 4.31 15.76 4.47
CA VAL A 178 3.49 14.68 5.06
C VAL A 178 3.99 13.35 4.51
N GLU A 179 4.99 12.79 5.17
CA GLU A 179 5.69 11.57 4.77
C GLU A 179 5.76 10.59 5.95
N PRO A 180 5.97 9.29 5.73
CA PRO A 180 6.14 8.32 6.80
C PRO A 180 7.23 8.72 7.79
N GLY A 181 6.94 8.60 9.09
CA GLY A 181 7.82 8.99 10.18
C GLY A 181 7.67 10.43 10.65
N VAL A 182 6.95 11.28 9.94
CA VAL A 182 6.74 12.68 10.33
C VAL A 182 5.69 12.79 11.42
N GLU A 183 5.98 13.59 12.46
CA GLU A 183 5.03 13.92 13.51
C GLU A 183 4.14 15.11 13.10
N LEU A 184 2.83 14.96 13.28
CA LEU A 184 1.82 15.94 12.95
C LEU A 184 1.00 16.32 14.21
N GLU A 185 0.81 17.62 14.44
CA GLU A 185 -0.17 18.14 15.39
C GLU A 185 -1.47 18.45 14.64
N ILE A 186 -2.60 17.87 15.07
CA ILE A 186 -3.91 18.15 14.49
C ILE A 186 -4.44 19.47 15.06
N LEU A 187 -4.54 20.48 14.20
CA LEU A 187 -4.95 21.84 14.59
C LEU A 187 -6.46 22.06 14.51
N GLU A 188 -7.12 21.40 13.54
CA GLU A 188 -8.55 21.56 13.32
C GLU A 188 -9.08 20.33 12.55
N VAL A 189 -10.25 19.86 12.95
CA VAL A 189 -11.06 18.90 12.17
C VAL A 189 -12.35 19.61 11.77
N ALA A 190 -12.40 20.07 10.53
CA ALA A 190 -13.54 20.79 10.02
C ALA A 190 -14.71 19.87 9.66
N PRO A 191 -15.96 20.38 9.62
CA PRO A 191 -17.09 19.64 9.06
C PRO A 191 -16.76 19.11 7.67
N PHE A 192 -17.24 17.91 7.36
CA PHE A 192 -17.01 17.20 6.09
C PHE A 192 -15.59 16.63 5.90
N GLY A 193 -14.88 16.36 7.01
CA GLY A 193 -13.68 15.52 7.01
C GLY A 193 -12.38 16.22 6.60
N MET A 194 -12.35 17.52 6.45
CA MET A 194 -11.09 18.24 6.22
C MET A 194 -10.29 18.33 7.53
N VAL A 195 -9.07 17.82 7.52
CA VAL A 195 -8.13 17.88 8.64
C VAL A 195 -7.05 18.92 8.34
N THR A 196 -6.84 19.86 9.28
CA THR A 196 -5.69 20.76 9.22
C THR A 196 -4.67 20.31 10.25
N ALA A 197 -3.47 20.01 9.78
CA ALA A 197 -2.38 19.53 10.62
C ALA A 197 -1.12 20.39 10.42
N ARG A 198 -0.19 20.31 11.35
CA ARG A 198 1.12 20.95 11.25
C ARG A 198 2.20 19.90 11.49
N SER A 199 3.14 19.80 10.56
CA SER A 199 4.34 19.02 10.76
C SER A 199 5.25 19.69 11.79
N SER A 200 5.96 18.90 12.59
CA SER A 200 7.01 19.38 13.49
C SER A 200 8.14 20.10 12.74
N ASP A 201 8.33 19.79 11.47
CA ASP A 201 9.42 20.27 10.63
C ASP A 201 9.00 21.40 9.68
N ALA A 202 7.72 21.77 9.66
CA ALA A 202 7.19 22.82 8.79
C ALA A 202 6.53 23.98 9.57
N ASP A 203 6.78 25.20 9.11
CA ASP A 203 6.20 26.43 9.71
C ASP A 203 4.73 26.63 9.33
N GLU A 204 4.30 26.14 8.17
CA GLU A 204 2.95 26.33 7.65
C GLU A 204 2.09 25.06 7.83
N PRO A 205 0.83 25.21 8.28
CA PRO A 205 -0.08 24.07 8.39
C PRO A 205 -0.53 23.58 7.00
N VAL A 206 -0.72 22.27 6.88
CA VAL A 206 -1.31 21.63 5.72
C VAL A 206 -2.79 21.35 5.94
N SER A 207 -3.62 21.53 4.93
CA SER A 207 -5.03 21.18 4.97
C SER A 207 -5.29 19.95 4.11
N LEU A 208 -5.64 18.85 4.74
CA LEU A 208 -5.94 17.56 4.11
C LEU A 208 -7.46 17.44 3.89
N PRO A 209 -7.95 17.61 2.63
CA PRO A 209 -9.35 17.33 2.33
C PRO A 209 -9.71 15.88 2.69
N ASP A 210 -10.99 15.61 2.97
CA ASP A 210 -11.48 14.27 3.35
C ASP A 210 -10.93 13.14 2.48
N ARG A 211 -10.95 13.32 1.16
CA ARG A 211 -10.38 12.37 0.21
C ARG A 211 -8.88 12.10 0.46
N VAL A 212 -8.11 13.11 0.81
CA VAL A 212 -6.66 12.98 1.07
C VAL A 212 -6.41 12.41 2.46
N ALA A 213 -7.17 12.87 3.46
CA ALA A 213 -7.03 12.41 4.84
C ALA A 213 -7.19 10.88 4.99
N HIS A 214 -8.08 10.27 4.20
CA HIS A 214 -8.25 8.81 4.19
C HIS A 214 -7.06 8.02 3.60
N HIS A 215 -6.15 8.68 2.89
CA HIS A 215 -4.93 8.06 2.37
C HIS A 215 -3.75 8.13 3.34
N VAL A 216 -3.89 8.87 4.44
CA VAL A 216 -2.83 9.04 5.45
C VAL A 216 -3.21 8.24 6.70
N ARG A 217 -2.42 7.20 7.00
CA ARG A 217 -2.54 6.41 8.22
C ARG A 217 -1.53 6.89 9.24
N VAL A 218 -2.00 7.06 10.45
CA VAL A 218 -1.19 7.61 11.54
C VAL A 218 -1.39 6.81 12.83
N ALA A 219 -0.40 6.83 13.70
CA ALA A 219 -0.51 6.30 15.06
C ALA A 219 -0.16 7.37 16.09
N ARG A 220 -0.58 7.16 17.33
CA ARG A 220 -0.12 7.99 18.44
C ARG A 220 1.36 7.73 18.71
N PRO A 221 2.18 8.76 18.96
CA PRO A 221 3.58 8.55 19.32
C PRO A 221 3.67 7.61 20.52
N PRO A 222 4.68 6.73 20.57
CA PRO A 222 4.90 5.88 21.72
C PRO A 222 5.09 6.75 23.00
N GLU A 223 4.37 6.42 24.07
CA GLU A 223 4.57 7.11 25.35
C GLU A 223 6.03 6.91 25.79
N LEU A 224 6.77 8.00 25.91
CA LEU A 224 8.11 7.95 26.49
C LEU A 224 7.97 7.50 27.94
N GLU A 225 8.30 6.26 28.22
CA GLU A 225 8.45 5.78 29.60
C GLU A 225 9.46 6.69 30.34
N GLN A 226 8.97 7.40 31.34
CA GLN A 226 9.79 8.28 32.21
C GLN A 226 10.50 7.45 33.26
#